data_3e226963ded5adc81a819c2877575ed5
#
_entry.id   3e226963ded5adc81a819c2877575ed5
#
_cell.length_a   1.000
_cell.length_b   1.000
_cell.length_c   1.000
_cell.angle_alpha   90.00
_cell.angle_beta   90.00
_cell.angle_gamma   90.00
#
_symmetry.space_group_name_H-M   'P 1'
#
loop_
_entity.id
_entity.type
_entity.pdbx_description
1 polymer ?
#
loop_
_entity_poly.entity_id
_entity_poly.type
_entity_poly.pdbx_seq_one_letter_code
_entity_poly.pdbx_strand_id
1 'polypeptide(L)'
;MKLALRVAYDGTAFYGFQRQPGVRTVEGELIRALTKLRIIENPEENDFKGASRTDRGVSAFFNVVSFVPGERADLAKPEVLNHHLRDVWVLGVAEVPDEFHPRFWARGKTYRYYLVDEGFDLETMLECAKLFEGTHDFSAFAKLEPGRDPVRTISSIVMTQRGGYYVVEISGESFLWEMVRRIVNALRFCGLGLLEVGEVKSMLEGIYTKKIPPAPAEGLVLWHIDYPGIEFTGDGRGIKKARRDLFERYSRALTRAALFGDALLEL
;
A
#
# COMPACT_ATOMS: atom_id res chain seq x y z
N MET A 1 18.51 12.29 -17.70
CA MET A 1 17.13 12.64 -17.25
C MET A 1 16.44 11.36 -16.82
N LYS A 2 15.94 11.30 -15.61
CA LYS A 2 15.21 10.16 -15.05
C LYS A 2 13.74 10.49 -14.91
N LEU A 3 12.87 9.52 -15.15
CA LEU A 3 11.43 9.69 -14.97
C LEU A 3 10.94 8.90 -13.76
N ALA A 4 9.97 9.46 -13.06
CA ALA A 4 9.22 8.79 -12.00
C ALA A 4 7.73 8.74 -12.36
N LEU A 5 7.09 7.59 -12.19
CA LEU A 5 5.65 7.41 -12.39
C LEU A 5 4.98 7.19 -11.03
N ARG A 6 3.94 7.99 -10.77
CA ARG A 6 2.98 7.70 -9.70
C ARG A 6 1.99 6.66 -10.21
N VAL A 7 1.91 5.52 -9.52
CA VAL A 7 1.05 4.41 -9.93
C VAL A 7 0.08 4.01 -8.82
N ALA A 8 -1.13 3.66 -9.24
CA ALA A 8 -2.14 3.00 -8.43
C ALA A 8 -2.40 1.60 -8.98
N TYR A 9 -2.81 0.65 -8.14
CA TYR A 9 -3.18 -0.71 -8.57
C TYR A 9 -4.09 -1.41 -7.58
N ASP A 10 -4.88 -2.33 -8.11
CA ASP A 10 -5.65 -3.30 -7.34
C ASP A 10 -4.79 -4.52 -7.07
N GLY A 11 -4.30 -4.65 -5.82
CA GLY A 11 -3.40 -5.71 -5.41
C GLY A 11 -3.99 -7.12 -5.51
N THR A 12 -5.32 -7.24 -5.48
CA THR A 12 -6.02 -8.54 -5.56
C THR A 12 -5.80 -9.23 -6.90
N ALA A 13 -5.43 -8.47 -7.95
CA ALA A 13 -5.13 -8.97 -9.28
C ALA A 13 -3.67 -9.48 -9.44
N PHE A 14 -2.84 -9.38 -8.40
CA PHE A 14 -1.40 -9.61 -8.48
C PHE A 14 -0.86 -10.50 -7.36
N TYR A 15 0.24 -11.20 -7.66
CA TYR A 15 1.04 -11.94 -6.67
C TYR A 15 2.04 -11.06 -5.93
N GLY A 16 1.70 -9.77 -5.75
CA GLY A 16 2.50 -8.73 -5.13
C GLY A 16 3.11 -7.78 -6.15
N PHE A 17 3.93 -6.86 -5.63
CA PHE A 17 4.56 -5.83 -6.46
C PHE A 17 5.74 -6.39 -7.27
N GLN A 18 6.71 -7.03 -6.60
CA GLN A 18 7.99 -7.42 -7.19
C GLN A 18 7.86 -8.56 -8.20
N ARG A 19 8.60 -8.48 -9.31
CA ARG A 19 8.67 -9.56 -10.31
C ARG A 19 9.04 -10.90 -9.71
N GLN A 20 8.33 -11.92 -10.14
CA GLN A 20 8.56 -13.33 -9.80
C GLN A 20 8.30 -14.18 -11.05
N PRO A 21 9.06 -15.27 -11.26
CA PRO A 21 8.83 -16.18 -12.39
C PRO A 21 7.42 -16.78 -12.35
N GLY A 22 6.77 -16.84 -13.51
CA GLY A 22 5.52 -17.57 -13.71
C GLY A 22 4.25 -16.94 -13.13
N VAL A 23 4.33 -15.78 -12.47
CA VAL A 23 3.16 -15.12 -11.88
C VAL A 23 3.05 -13.65 -12.30
N ARG A 24 1.82 -13.14 -12.30
CA ARG A 24 1.54 -11.76 -12.63
C ARG A 24 1.83 -10.84 -11.44
N THR A 25 2.66 -9.82 -11.64
CA THR A 25 3.06 -8.85 -10.63
C THR A 25 2.92 -7.42 -11.16
N VAL A 26 2.81 -6.43 -10.26
CA VAL A 26 2.68 -5.02 -10.64
C VAL A 26 3.90 -4.54 -11.43
N GLU A 27 5.10 -4.83 -10.93
CA GLU A 27 6.37 -4.49 -11.58
C GLU A 27 6.47 -5.13 -12.96
N GLY A 28 6.09 -6.40 -13.10
CA GLY A 28 6.09 -7.11 -14.38
C GLY A 28 5.12 -6.49 -15.39
N GLU A 29 3.93 -6.07 -14.95
CA GLU A 29 2.95 -5.41 -15.80
C GLU A 29 3.43 -4.05 -16.29
N LEU A 30 4.07 -3.25 -15.42
CA LEU A 30 4.66 -1.95 -15.77
C LEU A 30 5.81 -2.11 -16.78
N ILE A 31 6.77 -3.01 -16.49
CA ILE A 31 7.91 -3.26 -17.38
C ILE A 31 7.43 -3.74 -18.74
N ARG A 32 6.49 -4.68 -18.80
CA ARG A 32 5.90 -5.15 -20.06
C ARG A 32 5.32 -3.99 -20.90
N ALA A 33 4.60 -3.07 -20.27
CA ALA A 33 4.03 -1.91 -20.98
C ALA A 33 5.11 -0.95 -21.46
N LEU A 34 6.09 -0.63 -20.61
CA LEU A 34 7.19 0.27 -20.94
C LEU A 34 8.08 -0.28 -22.07
N THR A 35 8.42 -1.57 -22.03
CA THR A 35 9.21 -2.24 -23.07
C THR A 35 8.44 -2.36 -24.38
N LYS A 36 7.14 -2.70 -24.33
CA LYS A 36 6.28 -2.74 -25.53
C LYS A 36 6.24 -1.41 -26.27
N LEU A 37 6.26 -0.32 -25.53
CA LEU A 37 6.27 1.06 -26.08
C LEU A 37 7.68 1.56 -26.41
N ARG A 38 8.72 0.77 -26.17
CA ARG A 38 10.12 1.17 -26.34
C ARG A 38 10.51 2.40 -25.50
N ILE A 39 9.84 2.59 -24.39
CA ILE A 39 10.20 3.63 -23.39
C ILE A 39 11.42 3.20 -22.62
N ILE A 40 11.54 1.90 -22.34
CA ILE A 40 12.74 1.25 -21.82
C ILE A 40 13.09 0.05 -22.72
N GLU A 41 14.35 -0.36 -22.72
CA GLU A 41 14.79 -1.58 -23.40
C GLU A 41 14.68 -2.77 -22.46
N ASN A 42 15.28 -2.64 -21.28
CA ASN A 42 15.12 -3.61 -20.20
C ASN A 42 15.23 -2.90 -18.83
N PRO A 43 14.68 -3.48 -17.76
CA PRO A 43 14.62 -2.82 -16.46
C PRO A 43 15.98 -2.62 -15.80
N GLU A 44 16.97 -3.46 -16.09
CA GLU A 44 18.29 -3.43 -15.50
C GLU A 44 19.11 -2.27 -16.08
N GLU A 45 19.17 -2.15 -17.40
CA GLU A 45 19.90 -1.07 -18.11
C GLU A 45 19.23 0.29 -17.92
N ASN A 46 17.92 0.31 -17.82
CA ASN A 46 17.16 1.53 -17.59
C ASN A 46 17.01 1.90 -16.10
N ASP A 47 17.74 1.27 -15.20
CA ASP A 47 17.72 1.50 -13.75
C ASP A 47 16.29 1.57 -13.17
N PHE A 48 15.44 0.58 -13.51
CA PHE A 48 14.08 0.53 -13.01
C PHE A 48 14.05 0.22 -11.52
N LYS A 49 13.43 1.09 -10.71
CA LYS A 49 13.33 0.99 -9.24
C LYS A 49 11.90 1.25 -8.77
N GLY A 50 11.49 0.57 -7.70
CA GLY A 50 10.22 0.79 -7.01
C GLY A 50 10.39 1.34 -5.60
N ALA A 51 9.43 2.16 -5.15
CA ALA A 51 9.45 2.76 -3.81
C ALA A 51 9.05 1.79 -2.71
N SER A 52 8.03 0.98 -2.97
CA SER A 52 7.50 0.02 -2.00
C SER A 52 7.15 -1.30 -2.68
N ARG A 53 7.57 -2.39 -2.02
CA ARG A 53 7.20 -3.74 -2.40
C ARG A 53 6.00 -4.14 -1.55
N THR A 54 4.80 -4.08 -2.13
CA THR A 54 3.58 -4.53 -1.46
C THR A 54 3.42 -6.03 -1.61
N ASP A 55 2.85 -6.68 -0.59
CA ASP A 55 2.57 -8.10 -0.58
C ASP A 55 1.45 -8.47 -1.57
N ARG A 56 1.29 -9.77 -1.84
CA ARG A 56 0.14 -10.28 -2.59
C ARG A 56 -1.17 -9.81 -1.94
N GLY A 57 -2.09 -9.27 -2.75
CA GLY A 57 -3.38 -8.77 -2.31
C GLY A 57 -3.38 -7.31 -1.84
N VAL A 58 -2.22 -6.74 -1.48
CA VAL A 58 -2.11 -5.35 -1.02
C VAL A 58 -2.17 -4.39 -2.19
N SER A 59 -3.11 -3.45 -2.15
CA SER A 59 -3.31 -2.40 -3.14
C SER A 59 -2.42 -1.18 -2.90
N ALA A 60 -2.31 -0.30 -3.89
CA ALA A 60 -1.76 1.03 -3.71
C ALA A 60 -2.57 2.08 -4.46
N PHE A 61 -2.70 3.26 -3.86
CA PHE A 61 -3.20 4.47 -4.52
C PHE A 61 -2.04 5.42 -4.87
N PHE A 62 -0.93 5.30 -4.19
CA PHE A 62 0.28 6.08 -4.45
C PHE A 62 1.52 5.22 -4.21
N ASN A 63 1.95 4.46 -5.21
CA ASN A 63 3.30 3.92 -5.26
C ASN A 63 4.09 4.65 -6.35
N VAL A 64 5.41 4.58 -6.30
CA VAL A 64 6.27 5.24 -7.28
C VAL A 64 7.28 4.26 -7.86
N VAL A 65 7.45 4.32 -9.18
CA VAL A 65 8.55 3.68 -9.88
C VAL A 65 9.37 4.73 -10.62
N SER A 66 10.67 4.53 -10.75
CA SER A 66 11.55 5.40 -11.55
C SER A 66 12.40 4.59 -12.50
N PHE A 67 12.80 5.20 -13.60
CA PHE A 67 13.67 4.62 -14.63
C PHE A 67 14.33 5.69 -15.48
N VAL A 68 15.42 5.35 -16.12
CA VAL A 68 16.04 6.16 -17.18
C VAL A 68 15.35 5.81 -18.50
N PRO A 69 14.63 6.73 -19.14
CA PRO A 69 13.93 6.43 -20.39
C PRO A 69 14.90 6.34 -21.58
N GLY A 70 14.53 5.52 -22.57
CA GLY A 70 15.16 5.48 -23.90
C GLY A 70 14.61 6.55 -24.85
N GLU A 71 14.69 6.26 -26.15
CA GLU A 71 14.33 7.21 -27.23
C GLU A 71 12.86 7.65 -27.21
N ARG A 72 11.96 6.81 -26.68
CA ARG A 72 10.51 7.09 -26.66
C ARG A 72 10.03 7.60 -25.30
N ALA A 73 10.84 8.43 -24.64
CA ALA A 73 10.45 9.12 -23.38
C ALA A 73 9.14 9.92 -23.52
N ASP A 74 8.86 10.45 -24.73
CA ASP A 74 7.64 11.19 -25.08
C ASP A 74 6.34 10.39 -24.83
N LEU A 75 6.40 9.06 -24.84
CA LEU A 75 5.27 8.16 -24.59
C LEU A 75 5.06 7.82 -23.10
N ALA A 76 5.95 8.23 -22.22
CA ALA A 76 5.83 7.98 -20.78
C ALA A 76 4.77 8.90 -20.13
N LYS A 77 3.55 8.85 -20.65
CA LYS A 77 2.40 9.67 -20.23
C LYS A 77 1.25 8.79 -19.73
N PRO A 78 0.50 9.23 -18.69
CA PRO A 78 -0.62 8.46 -18.14
C PRO A 78 -1.62 7.99 -19.20
N GLU A 79 -1.99 8.88 -20.13
CA GLU A 79 -2.97 8.57 -21.19
C GLU A 79 -2.47 7.48 -22.17
N VAL A 80 -1.17 7.40 -22.43
CA VAL A 80 -0.59 6.38 -23.30
C VAL A 80 -0.42 5.05 -22.53
N LEU A 81 0.23 5.10 -21.37
CA LEU A 81 0.55 3.92 -20.58
C LEU A 81 -0.71 3.18 -20.14
N ASN A 82 -1.76 3.90 -19.69
CA ASN A 82 -2.98 3.29 -19.22
C ASN A 82 -3.76 2.50 -20.28
N HIS A 83 -3.51 2.70 -21.58
CA HIS A 83 -4.06 1.83 -22.63
C HIS A 83 -3.41 0.44 -22.69
N HIS A 84 -2.18 0.32 -22.16
CA HIS A 84 -1.41 -0.91 -22.18
C HIS A 84 -1.37 -1.64 -20.82
N LEU A 85 -1.95 -1.01 -19.79
CA LEU A 85 -1.97 -1.51 -18.41
C LEU A 85 -3.36 -2.04 -18.06
N ARG A 86 -3.38 -3.13 -17.29
CA ARG A 86 -4.58 -3.72 -16.73
C ARG A 86 -4.41 -3.87 -15.21
N ASP A 87 -5.38 -3.41 -14.44
CA ASP A 87 -5.38 -3.40 -12.96
C ASP A 87 -4.27 -2.54 -12.33
N VAL A 88 -3.54 -1.78 -13.16
CA VAL A 88 -2.56 -0.75 -12.78
C VAL A 88 -2.90 0.52 -13.54
N TRP A 89 -2.77 1.66 -12.88
CA TRP A 89 -3.02 2.99 -13.45
C TRP A 89 -1.85 3.91 -13.16
N VAL A 90 -1.29 4.52 -14.18
CA VAL A 90 -0.35 5.64 -14.03
C VAL A 90 -1.19 6.90 -13.82
N LEU A 91 -0.99 7.58 -12.71
CA LEU A 91 -1.74 8.76 -12.31
C LEU A 91 -0.97 10.07 -12.52
N GLY A 92 0.33 9.97 -12.75
CA GLY A 92 1.18 11.13 -13.01
C GLY A 92 2.59 10.71 -13.34
N VAL A 93 3.33 11.64 -13.94
CA VAL A 93 4.75 11.51 -14.26
C VAL A 93 5.49 12.74 -13.75
N ALA A 94 6.72 12.55 -13.30
CA ALA A 94 7.63 13.61 -12.91
C ALA A 94 9.00 13.39 -13.53
N GLU A 95 9.67 14.46 -13.98
CA GLU A 95 11.10 14.45 -14.20
C GLU A 95 11.80 14.58 -12.87
N VAL A 96 12.80 13.74 -12.62
CA VAL A 96 13.50 13.68 -11.34
C VAL A 96 15.01 13.67 -11.57
N PRO A 97 15.83 14.11 -10.58
CA PRO A 97 17.27 14.04 -10.66
C PRO A 97 17.78 12.62 -10.97
N ASP A 98 18.94 12.51 -11.61
CA ASP A 98 19.50 11.21 -12.01
C ASP A 98 19.81 10.31 -10.81
N GLU A 99 20.17 10.90 -9.67
CA GLU A 99 20.38 10.21 -8.39
C GLU A 99 19.11 9.83 -7.66
N PHE A 100 17.93 10.22 -8.14
CA PHE A 100 16.65 9.92 -7.51
C PHE A 100 16.46 8.41 -7.36
N HIS A 101 16.20 7.99 -6.10
CA HIS A 101 15.81 6.63 -5.79
C HIS A 101 14.46 6.63 -5.05
N PRO A 102 13.38 6.05 -5.62
CA PRO A 102 12.02 6.22 -5.12
C PRO A 102 11.83 5.69 -3.69
N ARG A 103 12.66 4.74 -3.24
CA ARG A 103 12.60 4.22 -1.87
C ARG A 103 13.31 5.13 -0.87
N PHE A 104 14.48 5.68 -1.22
CA PHE A 104 15.34 6.39 -0.27
C PHE A 104 15.04 7.88 -0.20
N TRP A 105 14.39 8.45 -1.21
CA TRP A 105 13.95 9.84 -1.21
C TRP A 105 12.60 10.05 -0.52
N ALA A 106 11.85 8.98 -0.26
CA ALA A 106 10.61 9.03 0.50
C ALA A 106 10.90 9.50 1.94
N ARG A 107 10.19 10.54 2.40
CA ARG A 107 10.27 11.07 3.76
C ARG A 107 9.29 10.40 4.71
N GLY A 108 8.21 9.86 4.16
CA GLY A 108 7.21 9.16 4.93
C GLY A 108 6.27 8.37 4.04
N LYS A 109 5.51 7.48 4.66
CA LYS A 109 4.47 6.67 4.01
C LYS A 109 3.24 6.63 4.88
N THR A 110 2.09 6.67 4.22
CA THR A 110 0.79 6.49 4.86
C THR A 110 0.12 5.27 4.26
N TYR A 111 -0.33 4.38 5.11
CA TYR A 111 -1.17 3.24 4.76
C TYR A 111 -2.59 3.45 5.29
N ARG A 112 -3.57 2.94 4.55
CA ARG A 112 -4.95 2.80 5.02
C ARG A 112 -5.32 1.34 5.06
N TYR A 113 -6.00 0.94 6.13
CA TYR A 113 -6.62 -0.36 6.23
C TYR A 113 -8.13 -0.19 6.41
N TYR A 114 -8.89 -0.91 5.59
CA TYR A 114 -10.34 -0.93 5.66
C TYR A 114 -10.76 -2.15 6.48
N LEU A 115 -11.20 -1.90 7.72
CA LEU A 115 -11.55 -2.91 8.71
C LEU A 115 -13.07 -2.95 8.88
N VAL A 116 -13.69 -4.06 8.51
CA VAL A 116 -15.14 -4.27 8.71
C VAL A 116 -15.44 -4.22 10.21
N ASP A 117 -16.53 -3.54 10.58
CA ASP A 117 -16.95 -3.43 11.97
C ASP A 117 -17.53 -4.76 12.44
N GLU A 118 -16.90 -5.37 13.44
CA GLU A 118 -17.31 -6.64 14.08
C GLU A 118 -17.89 -6.38 15.48
N GLY A 119 -18.31 -5.14 15.78
CA GLY A 119 -18.77 -4.75 17.12
C GLY A 119 -17.62 -4.42 18.07
N PHE A 120 -16.62 -3.71 17.57
CA PHE A 120 -15.43 -3.34 18.35
C PHE A 120 -15.73 -2.35 19.49
N ASP A 121 -15.04 -2.54 20.61
CA ASP A 121 -14.83 -1.47 21.58
C ASP A 121 -13.82 -0.46 21.01
N LEU A 122 -14.34 0.65 20.48
CA LEU A 122 -13.52 1.69 19.85
C LEU A 122 -12.60 2.39 20.86
N GLU A 123 -13.03 2.56 22.11
CA GLU A 123 -12.20 3.21 23.14
C GLU A 123 -10.95 2.39 23.41
N THR A 124 -11.10 1.09 23.62
CA THR A 124 -9.98 0.13 23.77
C THR A 124 -9.08 0.10 22.52
N MET A 125 -9.65 0.14 21.31
CA MET A 125 -8.84 0.23 20.09
C MET A 125 -8.01 1.51 20.01
N LEU A 126 -8.59 2.66 20.40
CA LEU A 126 -7.90 3.96 20.39
C LEU A 126 -6.80 4.01 21.45
N GLU A 127 -7.03 3.44 22.64
CA GLU A 127 -6.01 3.30 23.68
C GLU A 127 -4.84 2.44 23.17
N CYS A 128 -5.15 1.29 22.58
CA CYS A 128 -4.15 0.40 21.99
C CYS A 128 -3.36 1.10 20.86
N ALA A 129 -4.02 1.89 20.00
CA ALA A 129 -3.39 2.61 18.88
C ALA A 129 -2.31 3.59 19.36
N LYS A 130 -2.55 4.31 20.45
CA LYS A 130 -1.60 5.25 21.04
C LYS A 130 -0.28 4.61 21.46
N LEU A 131 -0.28 3.33 21.84
CA LEU A 131 0.94 2.62 22.23
C LEU A 131 1.91 2.42 21.06
N PHE A 132 1.42 2.37 19.83
CA PHE A 132 2.25 2.18 18.65
C PHE A 132 2.86 3.48 18.13
N GLU A 133 2.35 4.64 18.53
CA GLU A 133 2.91 5.93 18.12
C GLU A 133 4.25 6.19 18.81
N GLY A 134 5.19 6.80 18.07
CA GLY A 134 6.56 6.99 18.52
C GLY A 134 7.51 5.95 17.92
N THR A 135 8.68 5.83 18.54
CA THR A 135 9.77 4.94 18.11
C THR A 135 9.82 3.70 19.00
N HIS A 136 9.62 2.53 18.42
CA HIS A 136 9.56 1.25 19.13
C HIS A 136 10.28 0.14 18.37
N ASP A 137 10.61 -0.93 19.10
CA ASP A 137 10.98 -2.23 18.51
C ASP A 137 9.70 -2.96 18.06
N PHE A 138 9.53 -3.14 16.75
CA PHE A 138 8.38 -3.81 16.15
C PHE A 138 8.62 -5.31 15.86
N SER A 139 9.57 -5.95 16.52
CA SER A 139 9.88 -7.37 16.31
C SER A 139 8.66 -8.29 16.47
N ALA A 140 7.78 -8.01 17.45
CA ALA A 140 6.54 -8.75 17.67
C ALA A 140 5.47 -8.49 16.59
N PHE A 141 5.54 -7.35 15.93
CA PHE A 141 4.56 -6.86 14.94
C PHE A 141 5.09 -6.84 13.52
N ALA A 142 6.14 -7.60 13.21
CA ALA A 142 6.71 -7.68 11.87
C ALA A 142 7.20 -9.09 11.54
N LYS A 143 7.33 -9.37 10.25
CA LYS A 143 8.13 -10.50 9.75
C LYS A 143 9.53 -10.00 9.47
N LEU A 144 10.46 -10.28 10.39
CA LEU A 144 11.82 -9.80 10.28
C LEU A 144 12.62 -10.62 9.27
N GLU A 145 13.38 -9.91 8.45
CA GLU A 145 14.44 -10.45 7.61
C GLU A 145 15.75 -10.48 8.43
N PRO A 146 16.64 -11.46 8.22
CA PRO A 146 17.93 -11.52 8.93
C PRO A 146 18.73 -10.22 8.79
N GLY A 147 19.23 -9.68 9.90
CA GLY A 147 20.01 -8.44 9.94
C GLY A 147 19.20 -7.15 9.75
N ARG A 148 17.88 -7.22 9.70
CA ARG A 148 17.03 -6.04 9.58
C ARG A 148 16.78 -5.44 10.96
N ASP A 149 17.13 -4.16 11.13
CA ASP A 149 16.79 -3.40 12.31
C ASP A 149 15.26 -3.33 12.49
N PRO A 150 14.70 -3.79 13.64
CA PRO A 150 13.26 -3.77 13.90
C PRO A 150 12.73 -2.42 14.37
N VAL A 151 13.58 -1.47 14.71
CA VAL A 151 13.17 -0.18 15.25
C VAL A 151 12.57 0.68 14.15
N ARG A 152 11.34 1.18 14.36
CA ARG A 152 10.61 2.08 13.46
C ARG A 152 9.89 3.18 14.22
N THR A 153 9.60 4.26 13.50
CA THR A 153 8.83 5.39 14.03
C THR A 153 7.49 5.47 13.32
N ILE A 154 6.41 5.38 14.09
CA ILE A 154 5.05 5.69 13.64
C ILE A 154 4.72 7.10 14.11
N SER A 155 4.37 7.97 13.17
CA SER A 155 4.03 9.37 13.47
C SER A 155 2.59 9.56 13.91
N SER A 156 1.66 8.72 13.41
CA SER A 156 0.25 8.78 13.82
C SER A 156 -0.51 7.52 13.44
N ILE A 157 -1.53 7.19 14.23
CA ILE A 157 -2.58 6.23 13.90
C ILE A 157 -3.94 6.91 14.09
N VAL A 158 -4.68 7.07 12.98
CA VAL A 158 -6.00 7.70 12.99
C VAL A 158 -7.06 6.68 12.57
N MET A 159 -8.14 6.58 13.35
CA MET A 159 -9.28 5.71 13.02
C MET A 159 -10.52 6.56 12.76
N THR A 160 -11.20 6.28 11.64
CA THR A 160 -12.43 6.95 11.23
C THR A 160 -13.48 5.92 10.91
N GLN A 161 -14.61 5.95 11.60
CA GLN A 161 -15.77 5.11 11.29
C GLN A 161 -16.51 5.62 10.06
N ARG A 162 -16.87 4.71 9.16
CA ARG A 162 -17.62 4.99 7.93
C ARG A 162 -18.67 3.91 7.70
N GLY A 163 -19.88 4.13 8.19
CA GLY A 163 -20.91 3.10 8.11
C GLY A 163 -20.48 1.83 8.84
N GLY A 164 -20.51 0.68 8.16
CA GLY A 164 -20.16 -0.63 8.72
C GLY A 164 -18.68 -0.98 8.72
N TYR A 165 -17.76 -0.01 8.62
CA TYR A 165 -16.31 -0.26 8.65
C TYR A 165 -15.53 0.92 9.23
N TYR A 166 -14.31 0.65 9.65
CA TYR A 166 -13.32 1.65 10.06
C TYR A 166 -12.25 1.80 8.99
N VAL A 167 -11.79 3.04 8.77
CA VAL A 167 -10.54 3.35 8.07
C VAL A 167 -9.47 3.58 9.11
N VAL A 168 -8.49 2.69 9.20
CA VAL A 168 -7.32 2.83 10.05
C VAL A 168 -6.19 3.37 9.19
N GLU A 169 -5.78 4.62 9.44
CA GLU A 169 -4.69 5.28 8.73
C GLU A 169 -3.44 5.27 9.61
N ILE A 170 -2.34 4.73 9.10
CA ILE A 170 -1.06 4.62 9.81
C ILE A 170 0.02 5.31 9.00
N SER A 171 0.65 6.33 9.60
CA SER A 171 1.73 7.10 9.00
C SER A 171 3.05 6.90 9.75
N GLY A 172 4.15 6.85 9.02
CA GLY A 172 5.49 6.69 9.58
C GLY A 172 6.57 6.82 8.52
N GLU A 173 7.83 6.87 8.92
CA GLU A 173 8.96 7.03 8.00
C GLU A 173 9.14 5.79 7.10
N SER A 174 9.09 4.61 7.69
CA SER A 174 9.23 3.33 6.99
C SER A 174 8.57 2.20 7.76
N PHE A 175 8.27 1.11 7.06
CA PHE A 175 7.59 -0.04 7.64
C PHE A 175 8.35 -1.33 7.32
N LEU A 176 8.26 -2.28 8.25
CA LEU A 176 8.78 -3.64 8.10
C LEU A 176 7.77 -4.51 7.36
N TRP A 177 8.21 -5.70 6.94
CA TRP A 177 7.34 -6.66 6.29
C TRP A 177 6.17 -7.08 7.20
N GLU A 178 4.95 -7.01 6.68
CA GLU A 178 3.67 -7.27 7.38
C GLU A 178 3.35 -6.34 8.57
N MET A 179 4.20 -5.35 8.88
CA MET A 179 4.09 -4.54 10.10
C MET A 179 2.71 -3.89 10.24
N VAL A 180 2.25 -3.16 9.24
CA VAL A 180 0.95 -2.46 9.29
C VAL A 180 -0.20 -3.45 9.49
N ARG A 181 -0.19 -4.59 8.81
CA ARG A 181 -1.23 -5.62 8.94
C ARG A 181 -1.25 -6.26 10.32
N ARG A 182 -0.10 -6.45 10.95
CA ARG A 182 0.00 -7.00 12.32
C ARG A 182 -0.44 -5.99 13.36
N ILE A 183 -0.12 -4.72 13.18
CA ILE A 183 -0.62 -3.63 14.04
C ILE A 183 -2.15 -3.58 13.95
N VAL A 184 -2.73 -3.53 12.74
CA VAL A 184 -4.19 -3.51 12.57
C VAL A 184 -4.86 -4.72 13.22
N ASN A 185 -4.26 -5.91 13.11
CA ASN A 185 -4.84 -7.09 13.75
C ASN A 185 -4.70 -7.06 15.29
N ALA A 186 -3.66 -6.44 15.83
CA ALA A 186 -3.57 -6.16 17.26
C ALA A 186 -4.68 -5.22 17.72
N LEU A 187 -4.90 -4.11 16.99
CA LEU A 187 -6.03 -3.19 17.27
C LEU A 187 -7.37 -3.93 17.24
N ARG A 188 -7.59 -4.76 16.21
CA ARG A 188 -8.79 -5.59 16.08
C ARG A 188 -8.96 -6.52 17.29
N PHE A 189 -7.90 -7.21 17.71
CA PHE A 189 -7.95 -8.11 18.87
C PHE A 189 -8.21 -7.35 20.18
N CYS A 190 -7.64 -6.16 20.35
CA CYS A 190 -7.95 -5.30 21.50
C CYS A 190 -9.44 -4.91 21.49
N GLY A 191 -9.98 -4.44 20.36
CA GLY A 191 -11.39 -4.05 20.23
C GLY A 191 -12.39 -5.21 20.43
N LEU A 192 -11.95 -6.47 20.22
CA LEU A 192 -12.75 -7.67 20.48
C LEU A 192 -12.53 -8.25 21.88
N GLY A 193 -11.66 -7.65 22.72
CA GLY A 193 -11.31 -8.20 24.03
C GLY A 193 -10.48 -9.50 23.97
N LEU A 194 -9.82 -9.78 22.82
CA LEU A 194 -9.00 -10.97 22.60
C LEU A 194 -7.51 -10.74 22.93
N LEU A 195 -7.13 -9.48 23.13
CA LEU A 195 -5.79 -9.05 23.52
C LEU A 195 -5.92 -7.85 24.45
N GLU A 196 -5.24 -7.89 25.58
CA GLU A 196 -5.23 -6.77 26.52
C GLU A 196 -4.26 -5.66 26.04
N VAL A 197 -4.61 -4.40 26.27
CA VAL A 197 -3.75 -3.25 25.95
C VAL A 197 -2.39 -3.35 26.63
N GLY A 198 -2.36 -3.86 27.88
CA GLY A 198 -1.13 -4.13 28.64
C GLY A 198 -0.23 -5.20 28.00
N GLU A 199 -0.79 -6.22 27.33
CA GLU A 199 -0.02 -7.20 26.57
C GLU A 199 0.66 -6.55 25.35
N VAL A 200 -0.03 -5.67 24.64
CA VAL A 200 0.55 -4.91 23.50
C VAL A 200 1.74 -4.08 23.97
N LYS A 201 1.62 -3.39 25.10
CA LYS A 201 2.73 -2.65 25.72
C LYS A 201 3.92 -3.57 26.01
N SER A 202 3.68 -4.69 26.68
CA SER A 202 4.72 -5.68 27.00
C SER A 202 5.38 -6.28 25.75
N MET A 203 4.65 -6.41 24.64
CA MET A 203 5.20 -6.86 23.35
C MET A 203 6.13 -5.81 22.72
N LEU A 204 5.78 -4.51 22.80
CA LEU A 204 6.64 -3.41 22.33
C LEU A 204 7.90 -3.23 23.18
N GLU A 205 7.82 -3.56 24.46
CA GLU A 205 8.95 -3.58 25.40
C GLU A 205 9.82 -4.85 25.29
N GLY A 206 9.46 -5.80 24.40
CA GLY A 206 10.19 -7.05 24.21
C GLY A 206 10.04 -8.08 25.35
N ILE A 207 9.13 -7.84 26.29
CA ILE A 207 8.90 -8.72 27.47
C ILE A 207 8.04 -9.93 27.08
N TYR A 208 7.08 -9.73 26.16
CA TYR A 208 6.13 -10.75 25.74
C TYR A 208 6.34 -11.11 24.26
N THR A 209 6.56 -12.40 23.98
CA THR A 209 7.04 -12.86 22.66
C THR A 209 5.97 -13.44 21.74
N LYS A 210 4.67 -13.33 22.09
CA LYS A 210 3.57 -13.76 21.21
C LYS A 210 3.58 -12.95 19.91
N LYS A 211 3.49 -13.62 18.78
CA LYS A 211 3.39 -12.95 17.48
C LYS A 211 1.94 -12.77 17.09
N ILE A 212 1.58 -11.55 16.72
CA ILE A 212 0.28 -11.25 16.14
C ILE A 212 0.28 -11.66 14.66
N PRO A 213 -0.67 -12.49 14.19
CA PRO A 213 -0.79 -12.79 12.77
C PRO A 213 -1.18 -11.53 11.97
N PRO A 214 -0.79 -11.41 10.70
CA PRO A 214 -1.16 -10.27 9.89
C PRO A 214 -2.66 -10.31 9.55
N ALA A 215 -3.32 -9.16 9.56
CA ALA A 215 -4.67 -8.99 9.02
C ALA A 215 -4.71 -9.30 7.51
N PRO A 216 -5.88 -9.62 6.91
CA PRO A 216 -6.02 -9.87 5.48
C PRO A 216 -5.37 -8.79 4.60
N ALA A 217 -4.71 -9.21 3.53
CA ALA A 217 -3.93 -8.29 2.68
C ALA A 217 -4.83 -7.33 1.89
N GLU A 218 -6.01 -7.78 1.52
CA GLU A 218 -6.97 -7.10 0.66
C GLU A 218 -7.50 -5.81 1.29
N GLY A 219 -7.51 -5.74 2.63
CA GLY A 219 -7.89 -4.54 3.37
C GLY A 219 -6.84 -3.44 3.36
N LEU A 220 -5.58 -3.75 2.99
CA LEU A 220 -4.46 -2.81 3.06
C LEU A 220 -4.21 -2.07 1.74
N VAL A 221 -4.03 -0.75 1.84
CA VAL A 221 -3.68 0.11 0.70
C VAL A 221 -2.51 1.01 1.09
N LEU A 222 -1.43 1.01 0.29
CA LEU A 222 -0.42 2.05 0.33
C LEU A 222 -1.05 3.34 -0.22
N TRP A 223 -1.40 4.27 0.70
CA TRP A 223 -2.22 5.42 0.37
C TRP A 223 -1.43 6.59 -0.16
N HIS A 224 -0.30 6.89 0.47
CA HIS A 224 0.56 8.02 0.11
C HIS A 224 2.03 7.74 0.40
N ILE A 225 2.91 8.32 -0.43
CA ILE A 225 4.34 8.44 -0.16
C ILE A 225 4.72 9.90 -0.31
N ASP A 226 5.39 10.45 0.69
CA ASP A 226 5.81 11.84 0.71
C ASP A 226 7.16 12.02 0.00
N TYR A 227 7.17 12.89 -1.03
CA TYR A 227 8.36 13.30 -1.78
C TYR A 227 8.41 14.83 -1.86
N PRO A 228 9.02 15.52 -0.88
CA PRO A 228 9.14 16.97 -0.93
C PRO A 228 9.79 17.46 -2.23
N GLY A 229 9.14 18.44 -2.87
CA GLY A 229 9.66 19.07 -4.09
C GLY A 229 9.47 18.26 -5.38
N ILE A 230 8.79 17.11 -5.35
CA ILE A 230 8.48 16.33 -6.56
C ILE A 230 6.98 16.39 -6.83
N GLU A 231 6.61 16.99 -7.95
CA GLU A 231 5.24 17.09 -8.41
C GLU A 231 4.97 16.11 -9.56
N PHE A 232 4.02 15.21 -9.35
CA PHE A 232 3.57 14.27 -10.39
C PHE A 232 2.45 14.90 -11.20
N THR A 233 2.74 15.24 -12.45
CA THR A 233 1.78 15.84 -13.39
C THR A 233 1.13 14.78 -14.27
N GLY A 234 -0.11 15.01 -14.66
CA GLY A 234 -0.82 14.17 -15.63
C GLY A 234 -2.00 14.92 -16.20
N ASP A 235 -2.31 14.68 -17.48
CA ASP A 235 -3.56 15.21 -18.04
C ASP A 235 -4.75 14.44 -17.41
N GLY A 236 -5.89 15.07 -17.32
CA GLY A 236 -7.06 14.45 -16.70
C GLY A 236 -7.58 13.17 -17.40
N ARG A 237 -7.05 12.77 -18.57
CA ARG A 237 -7.49 11.60 -19.36
C ARG A 237 -7.07 10.28 -18.71
N GLY A 238 -5.81 10.18 -18.22
CA GLY A 238 -5.35 9.01 -17.49
C GLY A 238 -6.15 8.79 -16.19
N ILE A 239 -6.46 9.87 -15.48
CA ILE A 239 -7.30 9.86 -14.28
C ILE A 239 -8.74 9.46 -14.60
N LYS A 240 -9.31 9.91 -15.72
CA LYS A 240 -10.68 9.52 -16.15
C LYS A 240 -10.80 8.03 -16.38
N LYS A 241 -9.80 7.38 -17.00
CA LYS A 241 -9.80 5.92 -17.16
C LYS A 241 -9.77 5.22 -15.80
N ALA A 242 -8.83 5.60 -14.93
CA ALA A 242 -8.73 5.02 -13.59
C ALA A 242 -10.05 5.18 -12.80
N ARG A 243 -10.68 6.36 -12.85
CA ARG A 243 -11.96 6.63 -12.19
C ARG A 243 -13.08 5.74 -12.72
N ARG A 244 -13.18 5.53 -14.04
CA ARG A 244 -14.17 4.63 -14.64
C ARG A 244 -13.96 3.19 -14.20
N ASP A 245 -12.73 2.69 -14.30
CA ASP A 245 -12.39 1.30 -13.94
C ASP A 245 -12.65 1.04 -12.44
N LEU A 246 -12.31 2.01 -11.58
CA LEU A 246 -12.59 1.95 -10.13
C LEU A 246 -14.10 2.02 -9.83
N PHE A 247 -14.86 2.84 -10.55
CA PHE A 247 -16.32 2.92 -10.39
C PHE A 247 -17.00 1.61 -10.75
N GLU A 248 -16.58 0.94 -11.83
CA GLU A 248 -17.11 -0.38 -12.21
C GLU A 248 -16.84 -1.43 -11.11
N ARG A 249 -15.63 -1.42 -10.53
CA ARG A 249 -15.28 -2.32 -9.41
C ARG A 249 -16.11 -2.02 -8.17
N TYR A 250 -16.23 -0.74 -7.81
CA TYR A 250 -17.06 -0.29 -6.70
C TYR A 250 -18.51 -0.74 -6.86
N SER A 251 -19.09 -0.52 -8.03
CA SER A 251 -20.48 -0.89 -8.31
C SER A 251 -20.70 -2.41 -8.15
N ARG A 252 -19.80 -3.24 -8.69
CA ARG A 252 -19.87 -4.70 -8.54
C ARG A 252 -19.72 -5.14 -7.08
N ALA A 253 -18.78 -4.53 -6.34
CA ALA A 253 -18.53 -4.84 -4.94
C ALA A 253 -19.75 -4.46 -4.08
N LEU A 254 -20.32 -3.27 -4.31
CA LEU A 254 -21.51 -2.80 -3.60
C LEU A 254 -22.73 -3.69 -3.86
N THR A 255 -22.96 -4.10 -5.10
CA THR A 255 -24.04 -5.03 -5.45
C THR A 255 -23.90 -6.36 -4.70
N ARG A 256 -22.68 -6.90 -4.63
CA ARG A 256 -22.42 -8.15 -3.89
C ARG A 256 -22.58 -7.96 -2.38
N ALA A 257 -22.10 -6.84 -1.85
CA ALA A 257 -22.23 -6.53 -0.42
C ALA A 257 -23.71 -6.40 -0.01
N ALA A 258 -24.54 -5.72 -0.83
CA ALA A 258 -25.98 -5.64 -0.61
C ALA A 258 -26.64 -7.03 -0.63
N LEU A 259 -26.35 -7.85 -1.64
CA LEU A 259 -26.88 -9.21 -1.74
C LEU A 259 -26.56 -10.05 -0.49
N PHE A 260 -25.30 -10.03 -0.03
CA PHE A 260 -24.91 -10.82 1.13
C PHE A 260 -25.42 -10.19 2.44
N GLY A 261 -25.53 -8.85 2.49
CA GLY A 261 -26.12 -8.15 3.64
C GLY A 261 -27.59 -8.53 3.84
N ASP A 262 -28.38 -8.50 2.77
CA ASP A 262 -29.79 -8.93 2.82
C ASP A 262 -29.92 -10.41 3.23
N ALA A 263 -29.07 -11.29 2.65
CA ALA A 263 -29.09 -12.71 3.00
C ALA A 263 -28.74 -12.97 4.48
N LEU A 264 -27.85 -12.17 5.08
CA LEU A 264 -27.53 -12.27 6.51
C LEU A 264 -28.67 -11.84 7.42
N LEU A 265 -29.54 -10.95 6.96
CA LEU A 265 -30.73 -10.53 7.74
C LEU A 265 -31.85 -11.56 7.74
N GLU A 266 -31.84 -12.51 6.79
CA GLU A 266 -32.83 -13.57 6.67
C GLU A 266 -32.42 -14.86 7.42
N LEU A 267 -31.17 -14.97 7.90
CA LEU A 267 -30.64 -16.10 8.67
C LEU A 267 -30.72 -15.87 10.17
#